data_7c3a35264e5e99605e5794e77bb76aec
#
_entry.id   7c3a35264e5e99605e5794e77bb76aec
#
_cell.length_a   1.000
_cell.length_b   1.000
_cell.length_c   1.000
_cell.angle_alpha   90.00
_cell.angle_beta   90.00
_cell.angle_gamma   90.00
#
_symmetry.space_group_name_H-M   'P 1'
#
loop_
_entity.id
_entity.type
_entity.pdbx_description
1 polymer ?
#
loop_
_entity_poly.entity_id
_entity_poly.type
_entity_poly.pdbx_seq_one_letter_code
_entity_poly.pdbx_strand_id
1 'polypeptide(L)'
;MTEKRWGLTLPLPGIPLAEMKPFVELAEAEGYTDLWTGETGGPDGFTPLILSAAWTERIRLGTGIVGVFTRGPALLAQQTAALTDASSGRFVLGIGASSDRMVAGWNQIPFVKPLSKVEETLAFLKVALAGERTDTGFKLETAPSNETP
;
A
#
# COMPACT_ATOMS: atom_id res chain seq x y z
N MET A 1 -14.18 -16.15 18.90
CA MET A 1 -13.42 -16.90 17.89
C MET A 1 -12.98 -15.88 16.85
N THR A 2 -11.67 -15.71 16.60
CA THR A 2 -11.19 -14.85 15.51
C THR A 2 -11.59 -15.49 14.19
N GLU A 3 -12.30 -14.75 13.37
CA GLU A 3 -12.70 -15.17 12.03
C GLU A 3 -11.44 -15.49 11.21
N LYS A 4 -11.43 -16.63 10.53
CA LYS A 4 -10.29 -17.08 9.72
C LYS A 4 -10.19 -16.18 8.48
N ARG A 5 -9.03 -15.60 8.27
CA ARG A 5 -8.75 -14.71 7.14
C ARG A 5 -7.98 -15.45 6.04
N TRP A 6 -8.37 -15.20 4.80
CA TRP A 6 -7.71 -15.73 3.62
C TRP A 6 -7.22 -14.58 2.74
N GLY A 7 -5.93 -14.56 2.44
CA GLY A 7 -5.30 -13.55 1.59
C GLY A 7 -4.82 -14.13 0.27
N LEU A 8 -4.94 -13.34 -0.79
CA LEU A 8 -4.38 -13.63 -2.10
C LEU A 8 -3.34 -12.56 -2.43
N THR A 9 -2.19 -12.96 -2.98
CA THR A 9 -1.14 -12.03 -3.41
C THR A 9 -1.29 -11.71 -4.90
N LEU A 10 -1.25 -10.42 -5.22
CA LEU A 10 -1.31 -9.88 -6.57
C LEU A 10 0.06 -9.30 -7.00
N PRO A 11 0.33 -9.25 -8.33
CA PRO A 11 -0.45 -9.83 -9.43
C PRO A 11 -0.37 -11.35 -9.46
N LEU A 12 -1.37 -11.99 -10.05
CA LEU A 12 -1.33 -13.43 -10.31
C LEU A 12 -0.28 -13.74 -11.39
N PRO A 13 0.57 -14.76 -11.22
CA PRO A 13 1.60 -15.07 -12.20
C PRO A 13 1.02 -15.35 -13.61
N GLY A 14 1.60 -14.68 -14.59
CA GLY A 14 1.22 -14.88 -15.99
C GLY A 14 -0.07 -14.19 -16.44
N ILE A 15 -0.74 -13.47 -15.56
CA ILE A 15 -1.96 -12.71 -15.89
C ILE A 15 -1.63 -11.22 -16.00
N PRO A 16 -1.86 -10.56 -17.15
CA PRO A 16 -1.72 -9.12 -17.29
C PRO A 16 -2.68 -8.36 -16.34
N LEU A 17 -2.28 -7.20 -15.85
CA LEU A 17 -3.13 -6.38 -14.95
C LEU A 17 -4.49 -6.05 -15.56
N ALA A 18 -4.55 -5.80 -16.86
CA ALA A 18 -5.79 -5.51 -17.58
C ALA A 18 -6.78 -6.69 -17.58
N GLU A 19 -6.30 -7.91 -17.36
CA GLU A 19 -7.08 -9.15 -17.37
C GLU A 19 -7.38 -9.67 -15.95
N MET A 20 -6.91 -8.98 -14.91
CA MET A 20 -7.04 -9.40 -13.51
C MET A 20 -8.47 -9.34 -12.96
N LYS A 21 -9.31 -8.46 -13.50
CA LYS A 21 -10.64 -8.17 -12.95
C LYS A 21 -11.44 -9.41 -12.59
N PRO A 22 -11.67 -10.39 -13.49
CA PRO A 22 -12.51 -11.55 -13.18
C PRO A 22 -11.94 -12.42 -12.05
N PHE A 23 -10.62 -12.47 -11.89
CA PHE A 23 -9.97 -13.23 -10.81
C PHE A 23 -10.11 -12.55 -9.46
N VAL A 24 -10.04 -11.23 -9.42
CA VAL A 24 -10.20 -10.42 -8.21
C VAL A 24 -11.66 -10.45 -7.74
N GLU A 25 -12.62 -10.31 -8.64
CA GLU A 25 -14.04 -10.45 -8.36
C GLU A 25 -14.40 -11.87 -7.88
N LEU A 26 -13.81 -12.88 -8.51
CA LEU A 26 -13.98 -14.27 -8.06
C LEU A 26 -13.42 -14.51 -6.66
N ALA A 27 -12.22 -13.98 -6.36
CA ALA A 27 -11.63 -14.10 -5.03
C ALA A 27 -12.56 -13.52 -3.94
N GLU A 28 -13.15 -12.34 -4.18
CA GLU A 28 -14.12 -11.76 -3.26
C GLU A 28 -15.41 -12.62 -3.13
N ALA A 29 -15.91 -13.15 -4.23
CA ALA A 29 -17.10 -14.01 -4.25
C ALA A 29 -16.87 -15.33 -3.50
N GLU A 30 -15.66 -15.90 -3.58
CA GLU A 30 -15.26 -17.14 -2.90
C GLU A 30 -14.83 -16.94 -1.44
N GLY A 31 -14.97 -15.70 -0.90
CA GLY A 31 -14.75 -15.42 0.51
C GLY A 31 -13.30 -15.15 0.90
N TYR A 32 -12.42 -14.81 -0.05
CA TYR A 32 -11.14 -14.21 0.32
C TYR A 32 -11.37 -12.86 1.00
N THR A 33 -10.64 -12.63 2.08
CA THR A 33 -10.80 -11.43 2.92
C THR A 33 -9.79 -10.35 2.62
N ASP A 34 -8.67 -10.72 1.97
CA ASP A 34 -7.54 -9.82 1.77
C ASP A 34 -6.89 -10.01 0.40
N LEU A 35 -6.51 -8.89 -0.24
CA LEU A 35 -5.61 -8.86 -1.38
C LEU A 35 -4.32 -8.13 -0.98
N TRP A 36 -3.19 -8.74 -1.25
CA TRP A 36 -1.88 -8.21 -0.88
C TRP A 36 -1.01 -8.01 -2.11
N THR A 37 -0.23 -6.92 -2.09
CA THR A 37 0.84 -6.68 -3.07
C THR A 37 2.16 -6.48 -2.37
N GLY A 38 3.26 -6.65 -3.09
CA GLY A 38 4.60 -6.34 -2.62
C GLY A 38 5.47 -5.84 -3.74
N GLU A 39 6.46 -5.02 -3.43
CA GLU A 39 7.40 -4.52 -4.42
C GLU A 39 8.57 -5.47 -4.61
N THR A 40 8.61 -6.08 -5.77
CA THR A 40 9.70 -6.94 -6.25
C THR A 40 10.06 -6.53 -7.68
N GLY A 41 10.36 -7.44 -8.59
CA GLY A 41 10.64 -7.12 -10.00
C GLY A 41 9.42 -7.00 -10.92
N GLY A 42 8.21 -7.01 -10.35
CA GLY A 42 6.95 -6.86 -11.07
C GLY A 42 6.36 -5.44 -10.99
N PRO A 43 5.03 -5.30 -11.09
CA PRO A 43 4.33 -4.02 -10.89
C PRO A 43 4.63 -3.42 -9.52
N ASP A 44 4.42 -2.11 -9.39
CA ASP A 44 4.49 -1.42 -8.10
C ASP A 44 3.39 -1.88 -7.14
N GLY A 45 3.56 -1.58 -5.85
CA GLY A 45 2.66 -2.06 -4.81
C GLY A 45 1.26 -1.43 -4.79
N PHE A 46 1.04 -0.29 -5.45
CA PHE A 46 -0.25 0.41 -5.43
C PHE A 46 -1.13 0.12 -6.64
N THR A 47 -0.56 0.06 -7.84
CA THR A 47 -1.34 -0.08 -9.08
C THR A 47 -2.31 -1.27 -9.08
N PRO A 48 -1.91 -2.50 -8.72
CA PRO A 48 -2.86 -3.63 -8.68
C PRO A 48 -3.97 -3.44 -7.64
N LEU A 49 -3.68 -2.77 -6.52
CA LEU A 49 -4.66 -2.51 -5.47
C LEU A 49 -5.66 -1.41 -5.85
N ILE A 50 -5.21 -0.38 -6.56
CA ILE A 50 -6.11 0.67 -7.09
C ILE A 50 -7.12 0.07 -8.06
N LEU A 51 -6.65 -0.81 -8.96
CA LEU A 51 -7.54 -1.54 -9.86
C LEU A 51 -8.51 -2.43 -9.09
N SER A 52 -8.01 -3.17 -8.09
CA SER A 52 -8.84 -4.04 -7.23
C SER A 52 -9.86 -3.25 -6.42
N ALA A 53 -9.52 -2.05 -5.95
CA ALA A 53 -10.45 -1.16 -5.25
C ALA A 53 -11.68 -0.82 -6.10
N ALA A 54 -11.48 -0.62 -7.41
CA ALA A 54 -12.54 -0.32 -8.36
C ALA A 54 -13.38 -1.56 -8.76
N TRP A 55 -12.90 -2.77 -8.47
CA TRP A 55 -13.54 -4.04 -8.87
C TRP A 55 -14.20 -4.77 -7.69
N THR A 56 -13.95 -4.33 -6.45
CA THR A 56 -14.42 -5.03 -5.24
C THR A 56 -15.06 -4.06 -4.26
N GLU A 57 -15.89 -4.58 -3.35
CA GLU A 57 -16.64 -3.78 -2.39
C GLU A 57 -16.26 -4.07 -0.92
N ARG A 58 -15.80 -5.29 -0.60
CA ARG A 58 -15.61 -5.75 0.77
C ARG A 58 -14.19 -6.18 1.10
N ILE A 59 -13.47 -6.75 0.13
CA ILE A 59 -12.15 -7.33 0.36
C ILE A 59 -11.15 -6.25 0.79
N ARG A 60 -10.38 -6.53 1.81
CA ARG A 60 -9.34 -5.62 2.31
C ARG A 60 -8.14 -5.63 1.37
N LEU A 61 -7.56 -4.48 1.14
CA LEU A 61 -6.42 -4.27 0.26
C LEU A 61 -5.19 -3.91 1.10
N GLY A 62 -4.04 -4.52 0.83
CA GLY A 62 -2.85 -4.23 1.63
C GLY A 62 -1.54 -4.34 0.85
N THR A 63 -0.57 -3.55 1.25
CA THR A 63 0.81 -3.68 0.77
C THR A 63 1.63 -4.51 1.76
N GLY A 64 2.37 -5.47 1.28
CA GLY A 64 3.25 -6.30 2.09
C GLY A 64 4.59 -6.57 1.38
N ILE A 65 5.40 -5.58 1.19
CA ILE A 65 5.44 -4.16 1.61
C ILE A 65 5.73 -3.23 0.42
N VAL A 66 5.61 -1.90 0.64
CA VAL A 66 6.23 -0.88 -0.23
C VAL A 66 7.46 -0.28 0.46
N GLY A 67 8.48 0.06 -0.34
CA GLY A 67 9.79 0.50 0.16
C GLY A 67 9.81 1.98 0.57
N VAL A 68 10.30 2.28 1.79
CA VAL A 68 10.44 3.66 2.29
C VAL A 68 11.61 4.43 1.68
N PHE A 69 12.52 3.76 0.99
CA PHE A 69 13.64 4.39 0.29
C PHE A 69 13.26 4.84 -1.11
N THR A 70 12.42 4.08 -1.79
CA THR A 70 12.05 4.30 -3.19
C THR A 70 10.88 5.26 -3.35
N ARG A 71 10.20 5.58 -2.24
CA ARG A 71 9.13 6.60 -2.17
C ARG A 71 9.41 7.60 -1.07
N GLY A 72 9.32 8.89 -1.39
CA GLY A 72 9.34 9.94 -0.37
C GLY A 72 8.11 9.84 0.56
N PRO A 73 8.23 10.24 1.84
CA PRO A 73 7.14 10.08 2.82
C PRO A 73 5.88 10.88 2.44
N ALA A 74 6.03 12.05 1.80
CA ALA A 74 4.89 12.82 1.32
C ALA A 74 4.12 12.09 0.20
N LEU A 75 4.85 11.49 -0.77
CA LEU A 75 4.21 10.69 -1.83
C LEU A 75 3.51 9.45 -1.26
N LEU A 76 4.12 8.77 -0.29
CA LEU A 76 3.48 7.65 0.41
C LEU A 76 2.19 8.07 1.12
N ALA A 77 2.19 9.23 1.79
CA ALA A 77 0.99 9.78 2.42
C ALA A 77 -0.12 10.06 1.38
N GLN A 78 0.23 10.69 0.24
CA GLN A 78 -0.71 10.98 -0.84
C GLN A 78 -1.30 9.70 -1.46
N GLN A 79 -0.47 8.71 -1.77
CA GLN A 79 -0.90 7.43 -2.34
C GLN A 79 -1.79 6.66 -1.35
N THR A 80 -1.44 6.68 -0.06
CA THR A 80 -2.22 6.05 0.99
C THR A 80 -3.59 6.70 1.13
N ALA A 81 -3.65 8.01 1.19
CA ALA A 81 -4.91 8.74 1.28
C ALA A 81 -5.81 8.47 0.06
N ALA A 82 -5.25 8.55 -1.15
CA ALA A 82 -5.98 8.30 -2.38
C ALA A 82 -6.54 6.88 -2.48
N LEU A 83 -5.75 5.85 -2.12
CA LEU A 83 -6.23 4.47 -2.15
C LEU A 83 -7.20 4.17 -1.01
N THR A 84 -7.03 4.79 0.15
CA THR A 84 -8.00 4.70 1.26
C THR A 84 -9.36 5.24 0.84
N ASP A 85 -9.38 6.41 0.21
CA ASP A 85 -10.60 7.02 -0.34
C ASP A 85 -11.23 6.14 -1.43
N ALA A 86 -10.45 5.75 -2.44
CA ALA A 86 -10.91 4.90 -3.54
C ALA A 86 -11.43 3.52 -3.10
N SER A 87 -10.98 3.02 -1.96
CA SER A 87 -11.40 1.72 -1.40
C SER A 87 -12.40 1.84 -0.25
N SER A 88 -12.94 3.03 0.02
CA SER A 88 -13.86 3.27 1.15
C SER A 88 -13.29 2.77 2.49
N GLY A 89 -12.02 3.09 2.77
CA GLY A 89 -11.35 2.76 4.03
C GLY A 89 -10.78 1.34 4.14
N ARG A 90 -10.90 0.50 3.11
CA ARG A 90 -10.43 -0.91 3.14
C ARG A 90 -8.92 -1.09 2.98
N PHE A 91 -8.15 -0.03 2.82
CA PHE A 91 -6.72 -0.10 2.57
C PHE A 91 -5.88 -0.19 3.85
N VAL A 92 -4.85 -1.01 3.82
CA VAL A 92 -3.83 -1.17 4.86
C VAL A 92 -2.45 -0.95 4.26
N LEU A 93 -1.75 0.08 4.71
CA LEU A 93 -0.40 0.37 4.27
C LEU A 93 0.63 -0.46 5.06
N GLY A 94 1.32 -1.36 4.39
CA GLY A 94 2.52 -2.01 4.89
C GLY A 94 3.77 -1.40 4.29
N ILE A 95 4.67 -0.90 5.13
CA ILE A 95 5.94 -0.29 4.73
C ILE A 95 7.13 -1.09 5.24
N GLY A 96 8.26 -0.96 4.58
CA GLY A 96 9.50 -1.58 5.01
C GLY A 96 10.73 -0.99 4.32
N ALA A 97 11.92 -1.39 4.77
CA ALA A 97 13.18 -0.91 4.20
C ALA A 97 13.46 -1.47 2.80
N SER A 98 12.83 -2.59 2.41
CA SER A 98 13.23 -3.36 1.24
C SER A 98 14.63 -3.99 1.41
N SER A 99 15.39 -4.17 0.35
CA SER A 99 16.74 -4.75 0.38
C SER A 99 17.76 -3.82 -0.26
N ASP A 100 19.03 -3.97 0.13
CA ASP A 100 20.15 -3.24 -0.49
C ASP A 100 20.17 -3.42 -2.02
N ARG A 101 19.92 -4.65 -2.51
CA ARG A 101 19.83 -4.93 -3.94
C ARG A 101 18.78 -4.07 -4.65
N MET A 102 17.61 -3.91 -4.06
CA MET A 102 16.50 -3.15 -4.68
C MET A 102 16.72 -1.66 -4.52
N VAL A 103 17.20 -1.22 -3.37
CA VAL A 103 17.39 0.20 -3.06
C VAL A 103 18.66 0.74 -3.71
N ALA A 104 19.82 0.17 -3.39
CA ALA A 104 21.08 0.63 -3.94
C ALA A 104 21.35 0.10 -5.35
N GLY A 105 21.11 -1.21 -5.56
CA GLY A 105 21.41 -1.84 -6.84
C GLY A 105 20.49 -1.39 -7.98
N TRP A 106 19.18 -1.36 -7.78
CA TRP A 106 18.24 -1.02 -8.85
C TRP A 106 17.93 0.48 -8.93
N ASN A 107 17.81 1.14 -7.79
CA ASN A 107 17.36 2.53 -7.72
C ASN A 107 18.49 3.55 -7.48
N GLN A 108 19.74 3.08 -7.26
CA GLN A 108 20.92 3.92 -7.02
C GLN A 108 20.74 4.87 -5.81
N ILE A 109 19.95 4.44 -4.83
CA ILE A 109 19.70 5.19 -3.59
C ILE A 109 20.57 4.59 -2.50
N PRO A 110 21.34 5.39 -1.72
CA PRO A 110 22.11 4.86 -0.61
C PRO A 110 21.26 4.11 0.42
N PHE A 111 21.57 2.83 0.68
CA PHE A 111 20.88 2.00 1.67
C PHE A 111 21.51 2.16 3.05
N VAL A 112 21.22 3.27 3.71
CA VAL A 112 21.84 3.66 4.98
C VAL A 112 20.80 3.74 6.09
N LYS A 113 21.12 3.17 7.27
CA LYS A 113 20.25 3.18 8.47
C LYS A 113 18.80 2.75 8.17
N PRO A 114 18.57 1.54 7.65
CA PRO A 114 17.25 1.13 7.17
C PRO A 114 16.17 1.15 8.26
N LEU A 115 16.50 0.78 9.50
CA LEU A 115 15.55 0.82 10.61
C LEU A 115 15.11 2.26 10.91
N SER A 116 16.08 3.18 11.09
CA SER A 116 15.76 4.58 11.34
C SER A 116 14.92 5.20 10.23
N LYS A 117 15.21 4.83 8.96
CA LYS A 117 14.43 5.31 7.81
C LYS A 117 12.96 4.85 7.87
N VAL A 118 12.71 3.61 8.29
CA VAL A 118 11.34 3.11 8.48
C VAL A 118 10.65 3.84 9.63
N GLU A 119 11.33 4.02 10.77
CA GLU A 119 10.80 4.72 11.96
C GLU A 119 10.44 6.18 11.64
N GLU A 120 11.34 6.92 10.99
CA GLU A 120 11.12 8.31 10.56
C GLU A 120 9.94 8.41 9.57
N THR A 121 9.87 7.51 8.59
CA THR A 121 8.77 7.49 7.63
C THR A 121 7.45 7.18 8.32
N LEU A 122 7.42 6.23 9.24
CA LEU A 122 6.21 5.89 10.00
C LEU A 122 5.74 7.07 10.87
N ALA A 123 6.66 7.78 11.53
CA ALA A 123 6.35 8.96 12.33
C ALA A 123 5.72 10.06 11.45
N PHE A 124 6.32 10.34 10.30
CA PHE A 124 5.79 11.30 9.31
C PHE A 124 4.38 10.91 8.85
N LEU A 125 4.18 9.65 8.47
CA LEU A 125 2.89 9.15 7.96
C LEU A 125 1.77 9.26 8.98
N LYS A 126 2.05 8.98 10.27
CA LYS A 126 1.06 9.13 11.34
C LYS A 126 0.53 10.56 11.44
N VAL A 127 1.41 11.55 11.39
CA VAL A 127 1.03 12.98 11.43
C VAL A 127 0.29 13.38 10.15
N ALA A 128 0.84 13.06 8.99
CA ALA A 128 0.27 13.44 7.72
C ALA A 128 -1.12 12.84 7.47
N LEU A 129 -1.31 11.54 7.77
CA LEU A 129 -2.60 10.85 7.58
C LEU A 129 -3.66 11.27 8.61
N ALA A 130 -3.25 11.83 9.75
CA ALA A 130 -4.15 12.51 10.68
C ALA A 130 -4.62 13.89 10.20
N GLY A 131 -4.15 14.36 9.04
CA GLY A 131 -4.46 15.69 8.50
C GLY A 131 -3.69 16.83 9.17
N GLU A 132 -2.70 16.50 9.99
CA GLU A 132 -1.86 17.46 10.68
C GLU A 132 -0.67 17.91 9.84
N ARG A 133 -0.08 19.05 10.17
CA ARG A 133 1.14 19.55 9.54
C ARG A 133 2.36 18.83 10.12
N THR A 134 3.18 18.22 9.27
CA THR A 134 4.43 17.58 9.67
C THR A 134 5.52 18.61 10.00
N ASP A 135 6.58 18.20 10.67
CA ASP A 135 7.75 19.03 11.00
C ASP A 135 8.44 19.60 9.75
N THR A 136 8.32 18.91 8.61
CA THR A 136 8.83 19.40 7.31
C THR A 136 7.89 20.40 6.64
N GLY A 137 6.74 20.73 7.27
CA GLY A 137 5.75 21.65 6.75
C GLY A 137 4.73 21.03 5.79
N PHE A 138 4.85 19.74 5.47
CA PHE A 138 3.88 19.04 4.63
C PHE A 138 2.54 18.86 5.36
N LYS A 139 1.45 19.02 4.63
CA LYS A 139 0.09 18.72 5.08
C LYS A 139 -0.69 18.14 3.90
N LEU A 140 -1.40 17.05 4.13
CA LEU A 140 -2.38 16.55 3.14
C LEU A 140 -3.52 17.54 3.01
N GLU A 141 -3.91 17.89 1.79
CA GLU A 141 -5.09 18.72 1.52
C GLU A 141 -6.37 17.94 1.77
N THR A 142 -6.35 16.63 1.47
CA THR A 142 -7.46 15.71 1.70
C THR A 142 -6.94 14.54 2.51
N ALA A 143 -7.03 14.63 3.82
CA ALA A 143 -6.72 13.50 4.71
C ALA A 143 -7.86 12.48 4.67
N PRO A 144 -7.57 11.16 4.80
CA PRO A 144 -8.62 10.17 4.94
C PRO A 144 -9.52 10.53 6.11
N SER A 145 -10.83 10.45 5.94
CA SER A 145 -11.74 10.63 7.07
C SER A 145 -11.52 9.48 8.06
N ASN A 146 -11.35 9.80 9.34
CA ASN A 146 -11.27 8.81 10.42
C ASN A 146 -12.64 8.20 10.74
N GLU A 147 -13.68 8.59 10.03
CA GLU A 147 -15.01 7.99 10.13
C GLU A 147 -15.03 6.69 9.33
N THR A 148 -14.48 5.64 9.91
CA THR A 148 -14.83 4.27 9.52
C THR A 148 -16.23 4.01 10.05
N PRO A 149 -17.16 3.54 9.22
CA PRO A 149 -18.47 3.10 9.69
C PRO A 149 -18.38 1.91 10.63
#